data_e78f7975afd16a68b67eac5d29e16400
#
_entry.id   e78f7975afd16a68b67eac5d29e16400
#
_cell.length_a   1.000
_cell.length_b   1.000
_cell.length_c   1.000
_cell.angle_alpha   90.00
_cell.angle_beta   90.00
_cell.angle_gamma   90.00
#
_symmetry.space_group_name_H-M   'P 1'
#
loop_
_entity.id
_entity.type
_entity.pdbx_description
1 polymer ?
#
loop_
_entity_poly.entity_id
_entity_poly.type
_entity_poly.pdbx_seq_one_letter_code
_entity_poly.pdbx_strand_id
1 'polypeptide(L)'
;MESLSRAMVHYLRHNPNAPLDDAAYTSVNHIFEIFNINRCTLDNIINLPTDKQRLFLSPCHNFIRAASGHSRPVQLHLLGSPITSPSSVKYCTHGTTRKSLTLIEKEGLQKMRRHYIHFAKNKTSVKKGSDVIITLDVPKYLRAGMKLYRLDDGNIAASGNRDNVIKPIYFL
;
A
#
# COMPACT_ATOMS: atom_id res chain seq x y z
N MET A 1 -18.75 11.18 -5.95
CA MET A 1 -18.09 10.72 -4.71
C MET A 1 -16.89 9.80 -4.99
N GLU A 2 -17.05 8.67 -5.70
CA GLU A 2 -15.91 7.76 -5.95
C GLU A 2 -14.80 8.37 -6.82
N SER A 3 -15.12 9.17 -7.82
CA SER A 3 -14.14 9.90 -8.64
C SER A 3 -13.32 10.86 -7.80
N LEU A 4 -13.95 11.59 -6.87
CA LEU A 4 -13.29 12.51 -5.95
C LEU A 4 -12.38 11.76 -4.96
N SER A 5 -12.86 10.64 -4.40
CA SER A 5 -12.03 9.76 -3.58
C SER A 5 -10.76 9.31 -4.31
N ARG A 6 -10.88 8.93 -5.58
CA ARG A 6 -9.72 8.52 -6.40
C ARG A 6 -8.78 9.69 -6.67
N ALA A 7 -9.30 10.88 -6.93
CA ALA A 7 -8.49 12.08 -7.14
C ALA A 7 -7.69 12.45 -5.88
N MET A 8 -8.33 12.44 -4.70
CA MET A 8 -7.67 12.67 -3.41
C MET A 8 -6.57 11.64 -3.14
N VAL A 9 -6.86 10.35 -3.37
CA VAL A 9 -5.87 9.27 -3.22
C VAL A 9 -4.70 9.46 -4.18
N HIS A 10 -4.95 9.84 -5.43
CA HIS A 10 -3.90 10.12 -6.40
C HIS A 10 -3.02 11.28 -5.95
N TYR A 11 -3.63 12.37 -5.50
CA TYR A 11 -2.93 13.54 -4.96
C TYR A 11 -2.01 13.15 -3.80
N LEU A 12 -2.55 12.48 -2.78
CA LEU A 12 -1.80 12.07 -1.58
C LEU A 12 -0.68 11.06 -1.87
N ARG A 13 -0.79 10.27 -2.93
CA ARG A 13 0.23 9.27 -3.29
C ARG A 13 1.33 9.79 -4.18
N HIS A 14 1.01 10.72 -5.07
CA HIS A 14 1.84 10.98 -6.24
C HIS A 14 2.19 12.44 -6.44
N ASN A 15 1.44 13.40 -5.84
CA ASN A 15 1.75 14.80 -6.02
C ASN A 15 3.03 15.17 -5.23
N PRO A 16 4.10 15.66 -5.89
CA PRO A 16 5.34 16.01 -5.22
C PRO A 16 5.19 17.20 -4.26
N ASN A 17 4.20 18.06 -4.50
CA ASN A 17 3.97 19.28 -3.71
C ASN A 17 2.94 19.07 -2.59
N ALA A 18 2.38 17.87 -2.42
CA ALA A 18 1.52 17.57 -1.28
C ALA A 18 2.34 17.68 0.02
N PRO A 19 1.92 18.52 1.00
CA PRO A 19 2.66 18.71 2.25
C PRO A 19 2.43 17.54 3.20
N LEU A 20 3.12 16.43 2.93
CA LEU A 20 3.03 15.20 3.72
C LEU A 20 4.16 15.14 4.76
N ASP A 21 3.83 14.69 5.96
CA ASP A 21 4.81 14.28 6.97
C ASP A 21 5.43 12.90 6.67
N ASP A 22 6.33 12.43 7.53
CA ASP A 22 7.01 11.12 7.40
C ASP A 22 6.06 9.91 7.45
N ALA A 23 4.88 10.09 8.07
CA ALA A 23 3.80 9.11 8.12
C ALA A 23 2.78 9.27 6.97
N ALA A 24 3.11 10.12 5.99
CA ALA A 24 2.30 10.47 4.83
C ALA A 24 0.96 11.17 5.16
N TYR A 25 0.84 11.81 6.31
CA TYR A 25 -0.31 12.63 6.66
C TYR A 25 -0.18 14.07 6.13
N THR A 26 -1.30 14.65 5.77
CA THR A 26 -1.46 16.11 5.56
C THR A 26 -2.67 16.61 6.36
N SER A 27 -2.74 17.92 6.57
CA SER A 27 -3.89 18.56 7.20
C SER A 27 -5.18 18.32 6.40
N VAL A 28 -6.28 18.03 7.10
CA VAL A 28 -7.62 17.97 6.50
C VAL A 28 -8.02 19.31 5.89
N ASN A 29 -7.63 20.44 6.49
CA ASN A 29 -7.90 21.78 5.94
C ASN A 29 -7.23 21.97 4.58
N HIS A 30 -6.00 21.49 4.41
CA HIS A 30 -5.32 21.51 3.11
C HIS A 30 -6.11 20.77 2.02
N ILE A 31 -6.71 19.62 2.38
CA ILE A 31 -7.56 18.86 1.47
C ILE A 31 -8.85 19.62 1.14
N PHE A 32 -9.44 20.32 2.11
CA PHE A 32 -10.62 21.16 1.87
C PHE A 32 -10.32 22.26 0.85
N GLU A 33 -9.18 22.92 0.97
CA GLU A 33 -8.73 23.97 0.03
C GLU A 33 -8.48 23.41 -1.37
N ILE A 34 -7.67 22.35 -1.49
CA ILE A 34 -7.26 21.78 -2.79
C ILE A 34 -8.44 21.20 -3.58
N PHE A 35 -9.39 20.57 -2.90
CA PHE A 35 -10.51 19.88 -3.56
C PHE A 35 -11.83 20.66 -3.48
N ASN A 36 -11.82 21.85 -2.87
CA ASN A 36 -13.00 22.69 -2.64
C ASN A 36 -14.16 21.90 -2.01
N ILE A 37 -13.87 21.20 -0.91
CA ILE A 37 -14.83 20.37 -0.17
C ILE A 37 -14.89 20.81 1.30
N ASN A 38 -15.93 20.34 1.97
CA ASN A 38 -16.10 20.53 3.42
C ASN A 38 -16.00 19.20 4.18
N ARG A 39 -16.12 19.29 5.51
CA ARG A 39 -16.06 18.15 6.41
C ARG A 39 -17.10 17.08 6.09
N CYS A 40 -18.35 17.47 5.86
CA CYS A 40 -19.42 16.55 5.54
C CYS A 40 -19.13 15.75 4.26
N THR A 41 -18.60 16.41 3.23
CA THR A 41 -18.19 15.75 1.98
C THR A 41 -17.06 14.75 2.22
N LEU A 42 -16.05 15.12 3.03
CA LEU A 42 -14.95 14.23 3.37
C LEU A 42 -15.43 13.00 4.14
N ASP A 43 -16.29 13.18 5.14
CA ASP A 43 -16.83 12.08 5.95
C ASP A 43 -17.66 11.11 5.07
N ASN A 44 -18.42 11.63 4.12
CA ASN A 44 -19.12 10.83 3.14
C ASN A 44 -18.18 10.02 2.22
N ILE A 45 -17.05 10.61 1.83
CA ILE A 45 -16.02 9.92 1.02
C ILE A 45 -15.36 8.79 1.80
N ILE A 46 -15.01 9.03 3.06
CA ILE A 46 -14.33 8.04 3.91
C ILE A 46 -15.26 6.86 4.22
N ASN A 47 -16.55 7.13 4.41
CA ASN A 47 -17.58 6.13 4.72
C ASN A 47 -18.21 5.50 3.48
N LEU A 48 -17.69 5.75 2.26
CA LEU A 48 -18.18 5.07 1.06
C LEU A 48 -18.12 3.55 1.23
N PRO A 49 -19.21 2.83 0.90
CA PRO A 49 -19.23 1.37 0.93
C PRO A 49 -18.39 0.80 -0.22
N THR A 50 -17.10 0.79 -0.05
CA THR A 50 -16.15 0.26 -1.05
C THR A 50 -15.39 -0.93 -0.47
N ASP A 51 -15.06 -1.91 -1.31
CA ASP A 51 -14.22 -3.06 -0.92
C ASP A 51 -12.81 -2.65 -0.47
N LYS A 52 -12.40 -1.40 -0.71
CA LYS A 52 -11.05 -0.89 -0.46
C LYS A 52 -11.12 0.45 0.24
N GLN A 53 -10.89 0.45 1.53
CA GLN A 53 -10.63 1.69 2.26
C GLN A 53 -9.30 2.28 1.75
N ARG A 54 -9.37 3.50 1.20
CA ARG A 54 -8.23 4.14 0.52
C ARG A 54 -7.67 5.32 1.29
N LEU A 55 -8.47 5.91 2.18
CA LEU A 55 -8.15 7.11 2.95
C LEU A 55 -8.33 6.82 4.44
N PHE A 56 -7.43 7.34 5.24
CA PHE A 56 -7.45 7.20 6.69
C PHE A 56 -7.28 8.55 7.36
N LEU A 57 -8.12 8.83 8.36
CA LEU A 57 -7.93 9.95 9.27
C LEU A 57 -7.03 9.55 10.43
N SER A 58 -6.30 10.52 10.94
CA SER A 58 -5.62 10.38 12.24
C SER A 58 -6.65 10.23 13.38
N PRO A 59 -6.25 9.74 14.56
CA PRO A 59 -7.17 9.62 15.71
C PRO A 59 -7.82 10.95 16.12
N CYS A 60 -7.13 12.08 15.95
CA CYS A 60 -7.69 13.42 16.21
C CYS A 60 -8.56 13.95 15.05
N HIS A 61 -8.65 13.23 13.93
CA HIS A 61 -9.42 13.59 12.75
C HIS A 61 -8.99 14.88 12.04
N ASN A 62 -7.83 15.46 12.39
CA ASN A 62 -7.30 16.68 11.78
C ASN A 62 -6.33 16.44 10.64
N PHE A 63 -5.86 15.20 10.48
CA PHE A 63 -4.94 14.79 9.43
C PHE A 63 -5.50 13.61 8.64
N ILE A 64 -5.09 13.54 7.37
CA ILE A 64 -5.53 12.50 6.43
C ILE A 64 -4.36 11.96 5.63
N ARG A 65 -4.37 10.68 5.33
CA ARG A 65 -3.40 10.02 4.44
C ARG A 65 -4.05 9.01 3.50
N ALA A 66 -3.36 8.67 2.42
CA ALA A 66 -3.69 7.49 1.64
C ALA A 66 -3.18 6.23 2.34
N ALA A 67 -3.96 5.15 2.30
CA ALA A 67 -3.66 3.88 2.98
C ALA A 67 -2.32 3.25 2.55
N SER A 68 -1.97 3.37 1.26
CA SER A 68 -0.82 2.68 0.68
C SER A 68 -0.53 3.16 -0.74
N GLY A 69 0.57 2.68 -1.33
CA GLY A 69 0.85 2.85 -2.77
C GLY A 69 1.52 4.16 -3.14
N HIS A 70 2.18 4.82 -2.19
CA HIS A 70 2.94 6.05 -2.41
C HIS A 70 4.11 5.84 -3.39
N SER A 71 4.33 6.80 -4.28
CA SER A 71 5.53 6.90 -5.12
C SER A 71 6.62 7.78 -4.49
N ARG A 72 6.25 8.53 -3.43
CA ARG A 72 7.16 9.37 -2.65
C ARG A 72 7.81 8.54 -1.53
N PRO A 73 8.99 8.97 -1.03
CA PRO A 73 9.57 8.41 0.18
C PRO A 73 8.60 8.55 1.36
N VAL A 74 8.31 7.44 2.02
CA VAL A 74 7.50 7.37 3.25
C VAL A 74 8.12 6.31 4.15
N GLN A 75 8.03 6.51 5.46
CA GLN A 75 8.61 5.55 6.40
C GLN A 75 7.63 4.41 6.67
N LEU A 76 8.00 3.19 6.25
CA LEU A 76 7.10 2.02 6.28
C LEU A 76 6.60 1.69 7.69
N HIS A 77 7.46 1.87 8.71
CA HIS A 77 7.09 1.63 10.11
C HIS A 77 6.07 2.65 10.66
N LEU A 78 5.89 3.80 9.98
CA LEU A 78 4.85 4.78 10.31
C LEU A 78 3.55 4.54 9.52
N LEU A 79 3.61 3.74 8.43
CA LEU A 79 2.45 3.38 7.63
C LEU A 79 1.75 2.11 8.10
N GLY A 80 2.39 1.33 8.96
CA GLY A 80 1.83 0.06 9.39
C GLY A 80 2.62 -0.62 10.49
N SER A 81 2.08 -1.72 11.00
CA SER A 81 2.67 -2.50 12.08
C SER A 81 3.62 -3.57 11.54
N PRO A 82 4.80 -3.79 12.17
CA PRO A 82 5.71 -4.83 11.75
C PRO A 82 5.09 -6.23 11.95
N ILE A 83 5.32 -7.11 10.98
CA ILE A 83 4.94 -8.52 11.05
C ILE A 83 6.15 -9.30 11.57
N THR A 84 6.07 -9.77 12.81
CA THR A 84 7.14 -10.53 13.47
C THR A 84 6.89 -12.04 13.47
N SER A 85 5.60 -12.46 13.40
CA SER A 85 5.22 -13.88 13.36
C SER A 85 4.63 -14.27 12.02
N PRO A 86 5.16 -15.32 11.36
CA PRO A 86 4.58 -15.84 10.11
C PRO A 86 3.12 -16.27 10.27
N SER A 87 2.73 -16.81 11.43
CA SER A 87 1.36 -17.27 11.70
C SER A 87 0.32 -16.18 11.69
N SER A 88 0.73 -14.91 11.84
CA SER A 88 -0.18 -13.75 11.72
C SER A 88 -0.58 -13.43 10.27
N VAL A 89 0.04 -14.09 9.28
CA VAL A 89 -0.17 -13.84 7.85
C VAL A 89 -0.76 -15.07 7.18
N LYS A 90 -2.07 -15.07 6.99
CA LYS A 90 -2.77 -16.16 6.29
C LYS A 90 -2.67 -16.04 4.75
N TYR A 91 -2.44 -14.84 4.25
CA TYR A 91 -2.44 -14.53 2.82
C TYR A 91 -1.45 -13.42 2.51
N CYS A 92 -0.50 -13.69 1.63
CA CYS A 92 0.51 -12.73 1.21
C CYS A 92 0.82 -12.95 -0.27
N THR A 93 0.01 -12.33 -1.16
CA THR A 93 0.08 -12.62 -2.59
C THR A 93 0.20 -11.34 -3.43
N HIS A 94 0.88 -11.45 -4.54
CA HIS A 94 1.03 -10.39 -5.52
C HIS A 94 0.41 -10.82 -6.85
N GLY A 95 -0.59 -10.04 -7.30
CA GLY A 95 -1.22 -10.27 -8.61
C GLY A 95 -0.42 -9.61 -9.73
N THR A 96 -0.12 -10.40 -10.77
CA THR A 96 0.65 -9.97 -11.95
C THR A 96 0.09 -10.58 -13.23
N THR A 97 0.77 -10.37 -14.36
CA THR A 97 0.42 -10.97 -15.65
C THR A 97 1.46 -12.01 -16.08
N ARG A 98 1.09 -12.96 -16.94
CA ARG A 98 2.04 -13.94 -17.50
C ARG A 98 3.24 -13.28 -18.15
N LYS A 99 3.01 -12.18 -18.89
CA LYS A 99 4.08 -11.39 -19.49
C LYS A 99 5.09 -10.88 -18.47
N SER A 100 4.62 -10.42 -17.31
CA SER A 100 5.48 -9.91 -16.25
C SER A 100 6.14 -11.04 -15.45
N LEU A 101 5.48 -12.20 -15.35
CA LEU A 101 5.98 -13.34 -14.58
C LEU A 101 7.37 -13.77 -15.05
N THR A 102 7.60 -13.92 -16.35
CA THR A 102 8.90 -14.32 -16.91
C THR A 102 10.04 -13.42 -16.47
N LEU A 103 9.78 -12.12 -16.39
CA LEU A 103 10.78 -11.17 -15.88
C LEU A 103 10.96 -11.29 -14.36
N ILE A 104 9.85 -11.46 -13.63
CA ILE A 104 9.87 -11.62 -12.16
C ILE A 104 10.60 -12.90 -11.75
N GLU A 105 10.44 -14.00 -12.49
CA GLU A 105 11.15 -15.26 -12.25
C GLU A 105 12.67 -15.11 -12.45
N LYS A 106 13.10 -14.25 -13.36
CA LYS A 106 14.51 -13.99 -13.64
C LYS A 106 15.13 -12.97 -12.71
N GLU A 107 14.47 -11.84 -12.49
CA GLU A 107 15.02 -10.67 -11.82
C GLU A 107 14.52 -10.50 -10.38
N GLY A 108 13.36 -11.07 -10.05
CA GLY A 108 12.65 -10.89 -8.81
C GLY A 108 11.52 -9.85 -8.92
N LEU A 109 10.73 -9.78 -7.86
CA LEU A 109 9.62 -8.84 -7.76
C LEU A 109 10.13 -7.47 -7.30
N GLN A 110 9.99 -6.48 -8.17
CA GLN A 110 10.47 -5.11 -7.97
C GLN A 110 9.36 -4.18 -7.49
N LYS A 111 9.72 -3.14 -6.73
CA LYS A 111 8.77 -2.11 -6.27
C LYS A 111 8.24 -1.22 -7.41
N MET A 112 8.89 -1.21 -8.56
CA MET A 112 8.60 -0.35 -9.71
C MET A 112 8.59 1.14 -9.32
N ARG A 113 7.50 1.87 -9.67
CA ARG A 113 7.33 3.30 -9.34
C ARG A 113 6.88 3.56 -7.90
N ARG A 114 6.58 2.51 -7.12
CA ARG A 114 6.16 2.64 -5.73
C ARG A 114 7.36 2.66 -4.79
N HIS A 115 7.14 3.14 -3.58
CA HIS A 115 8.20 3.12 -2.57
C HIS A 115 8.41 1.73 -1.97
N TYR A 116 7.37 0.89 -1.96
CA TYR A 116 7.40 -0.49 -1.43
C TYR A 116 6.72 -1.49 -2.36
N ILE A 117 7.04 -2.77 -2.19
CA ILE A 117 6.37 -3.89 -2.84
C ILE A 117 5.13 -4.24 -2.01
N HIS A 118 3.97 -4.37 -2.67
CA HIS A 118 2.69 -4.59 -1.99
C HIS A 118 2.15 -5.98 -2.29
N PHE A 119 1.62 -6.61 -1.25
CA PHE A 119 0.93 -7.89 -1.31
C PHE A 119 -0.51 -7.74 -0.83
N ALA A 120 -1.42 -8.45 -1.46
CA ALA A 120 -2.82 -8.50 -1.07
C ALA A 120 -3.01 -9.33 0.21
N LYS A 121 -3.89 -8.86 1.08
CA LYS A 121 -4.28 -9.54 2.33
C LYS A 121 -5.25 -10.70 2.14
N ASN A 122 -5.91 -10.75 1.00
CA ASN A 122 -6.90 -11.78 0.62
C ASN A 122 -7.10 -11.79 -0.91
N LYS A 123 -7.90 -12.73 -1.41
CA LYS A 123 -8.17 -12.91 -2.84
C LYS A 123 -8.84 -11.69 -3.49
N THR A 124 -9.76 -11.02 -2.80
CA THR A 124 -10.50 -9.85 -3.33
C THR A 124 -9.63 -8.60 -3.41
N SER A 125 -8.56 -8.54 -2.64
CA SER A 125 -7.60 -7.42 -2.64
C SER A 125 -6.57 -7.51 -3.76
N VAL A 126 -6.48 -8.63 -4.46
CA VAL A 126 -5.56 -8.80 -5.60
C VAL A 126 -5.91 -7.79 -6.71
N LYS A 127 -4.89 -7.30 -7.40
CA LYS A 127 -5.06 -6.36 -8.50
C LYS A 127 -5.98 -6.95 -9.58
N LYS A 128 -7.02 -6.22 -9.96
CA LYS A 128 -7.92 -6.61 -11.08
C LYS A 128 -7.11 -6.75 -12.37
N GLY A 129 -7.44 -7.77 -13.18
CA GLY A 129 -6.73 -8.06 -14.43
C GLY A 129 -5.41 -8.84 -14.23
N SER A 130 -5.15 -9.35 -13.03
CA SER A 130 -4.07 -10.30 -12.82
C SER A 130 -4.52 -11.69 -13.26
N ASP A 131 -3.70 -12.34 -14.07
CA ASP A 131 -3.88 -13.73 -14.55
C ASP A 131 -2.90 -14.70 -13.87
N VAL A 132 -1.99 -14.15 -13.06
CA VAL A 132 -1.02 -14.89 -12.25
C VAL A 132 -0.97 -14.32 -10.83
N ILE A 133 -0.80 -15.21 -9.87
CA ILE A 133 -0.63 -14.87 -8.45
C ILE A 133 0.69 -15.46 -7.97
N ILE A 134 1.56 -14.59 -7.45
CA ILE A 134 2.80 -14.97 -6.77
C ILE A 134 2.53 -14.96 -5.27
N THR A 135 2.76 -16.07 -4.60
CA THR A 135 2.65 -16.19 -3.13
C THR A 135 4.02 -16.07 -2.50
N LEU A 136 4.14 -15.24 -1.46
CA LEU A 136 5.37 -15.11 -0.70
C LEU A 136 5.47 -16.21 0.36
N ASP A 137 6.61 -16.89 0.44
CA ASP A 137 6.99 -17.76 1.57
C ASP A 137 7.36 -16.85 2.76
N VAL A 138 6.34 -16.45 3.52
CA VAL A 138 6.50 -15.53 4.66
C VAL A 138 7.45 -16.07 5.72
N PRO A 139 7.37 -17.38 6.13
CA PRO A 139 8.33 -17.97 7.06
C PRO A 139 9.78 -17.84 6.58
N LYS A 140 10.05 -18.19 5.33
CA LYS A 140 11.39 -18.13 4.75
C LYS A 140 11.89 -16.69 4.63
N TYR A 141 11.02 -15.78 4.21
CA TYR A 141 11.32 -14.36 4.06
C TYR A 141 11.71 -13.71 5.39
N LEU A 142 10.93 -13.96 6.46
CA LEU A 142 11.22 -13.41 7.79
C LEU A 142 12.47 -14.05 8.42
N ARG A 143 12.69 -15.38 8.26
CA ARG A 143 13.93 -16.03 8.72
C ARG A 143 15.21 -15.50 8.06
N ALA A 144 15.09 -14.97 6.85
CA ALA A 144 16.20 -14.29 6.15
C ALA A 144 16.45 -12.86 6.66
N GLY A 145 15.78 -12.42 7.74
CA GLY A 145 15.92 -11.07 8.31
C GLY A 145 15.20 -9.98 7.54
N MET A 146 14.40 -10.35 6.55
CA MET A 146 13.64 -9.40 5.74
C MET A 146 12.40 -8.93 6.49
N LYS A 147 11.99 -7.68 6.24
CA LYS A 147 10.89 -7.03 6.99
C LYS A 147 9.61 -6.96 6.18
N LEU A 148 8.49 -7.26 6.85
CA LEU A 148 7.13 -7.09 6.37
C LEU A 148 6.34 -6.19 7.31
N TYR A 149 5.42 -5.43 6.77
CA TYR A 149 4.54 -4.54 7.53
C TYR A 149 3.10 -4.71 7.08
N ARG A 150 2.19 -4.76 8.04
CA ARG A 150 0.75 -4.73 7.78
C ARG A 150 0.28 -3.29 7.78
N LEU A 151 -0.17 -2.83 6.63
CA LEU A 151 -0.69 -1.48 6.43
C LEU A 151 -2.10 -1.32 7.01
N ASP A 152 -2.57 -0.07 7.16
CA ASP A 152 -3.90 0.23 7.72
C ASP A 152 -5.03 -0.42 6.93
N ASP A 153 -4.91 -0.53 5.61
CA ASP A 153 -5.87 -1.23 4.75
C ASP A 153 -5.79 -2.77 4.87
N GLY A 154 -4.89 -3.27 5.72
CA GLY A 154 -4.62 -4.67 5.96
C GLY A 154 -3.76 -5.35 4.89
N ASN A 155 -3.40 -4.67 3.79
CA ASN A 155 -2.43 -5.18 2.83
C ASN A 155 -1.05 -5.26 3.47
N ILE A 156 -0.14 -5.98 2.83
CA ILE A 156 1.22 -6.17 3.34
C ILE A 156 2.19 -5.42 2.43
N ALA A 157 3.17 -4.76 3.03
CA ALA A 157 4.25 -4.09 2.33
C ALA A 157 5.61 -4.64 2.72
N ALA A 158 6.51 -4.70 1.76
CA ALA A 158 7.89 -5.12 1.92
C ALA A 158 8.86 -4.14 1.23
N SER A 159 10.01 -3.90 1.84
CA SER A 159 11.07 -3.11 1.21
C SER A 159 11.86 -3.88 0.15
N GLY A 160 11.83 -5.21 0.22
CA GLY A 160 12.74 -6.06 -0.54
C GLY A 160 14.14 -6.11 0.10
N ASN A 161 15.11 -6.59 -0.65
CA ASN A 161 16.54 -6.56 -0.29
C ASN A 161 17.14 -5.14 -0.45
N ARG A 162 18.46 -5.00 -0.38
CA ARG A 162 19.15 -3.70 -0.59
C ARG A 162 18.86 -3.07 -1.94
N ASP A 163 18.56 -3.87 -2.97
CA ASP A 163 18.20 -3.41 -4.32
C ASP A 163 16.68 -3.16 -4.48
N ASN A 164 15.92 -3.25 -3.40
CA ASN A 164 14.45 -3.13 -3.38
C ASN A 164 13.75 -4.22 -4.21
N VAL A 165 14.30 -5.43 -4.21
CA VAL A 165 13.81 -6.59 -4.96
C VAL A 165 13.53 -7.73 -3.99
N ILE A 166 12.45 -8.47 -4.22
CA ILE A 166 12.20 -9.77 -3.58
C ILE A 166 12.57 -10.86 -4.58
N LYS A 167 13.63 -11.61 -4.27
CA LYS A 167 14.13 -12.66 -5.16
C LYS A 167 13.17 -13.85 -5.25
N PRO A 168 13.14 -14.57 -6.40
CA PRO A 168 12.24 -15.70 -6.63
C PRO A 168 12.36 -16.83 -5.61
N ILE A 169 13.52 -16.98 -4.99
CA ILE A 169 13.76 -17.96 -3.93
C ILE A 169 12.76 -17.85 -2.75
N TYR A 170 12.08 -16.70 -2.60
CA TYR A 170 11.07 -16.46 -1.57
C TYR A 170 9.64 -16.65 -2.08
N PHE A 171 9.42 -17.17 -3.29
CA PHE A 171 8.10 -17.50 -3.82
C PHE A 171 7.77 -18.98 -3.54
N LEU A 172 6.46 -19.25 -3.34
CA LEU A 172 5.91 -20.60 -3.22
C LEU A 172 5.46 -21.10 -4.59
#